data_79a1529579737cc85108f973acb5cc2f
#
_entry.id   79a1529579737cc85108f973acb5cc2f
#
_cell.length_a   1.000
_cell.length_b   1.000
_cell.length_c   1.000
_cell.angle_alpha   90.00
_cell.angle_beta   90.00
_cell.angle_gamma   90.00
#
_symmetry.space_group_name_H-M   'P 1'
#
loop_
_entity.id
_entity.type
_entity.pdbx_description
1 polymer ?
#
loop_
_entity_poly.entity_id
_entity_poly.type
_entity_poly.pdbx_seq_one_letter_code
_entity_poly.pdbx_strand_id
1 'polypeptide(L)' 'MNEFNRKYIWKKIQETGDYLVDKLPEHPNHPNGRNPYAHVALKVKTKFGKSYRDLSDNDLDKIKQYLDFIKKEAG' A
#
# COMPACT_ATOMS: atom_id res chain seq x y z
N MET A 1 9.31 -4.51 -12.28
CA MET A 1 8.01 -5.17 -12.45
C MET A 1 7.43 -4.78 -13.79
N ASN A 2 6.84 -5.72 -14.52
CA ASN A 2 6.25 -5.40 -15.83
C ASN A 2 5.01 -4.51 -15.69
N GLU A 3 4.55 -3.93 -16.81
CA GLU A 3 3.45 -2.97 -16.77
C GLU A 3 2.15 -3.57 -16.24
N PHE A 4 1.84 -4.80 -16.64
CA PHE A 4 0.63 -5.49 -16.17
C PHE A 4 0.66 -5.65 -14.65
N ASN A 5 1.77 -6.11 -14.11
CA ASN A 5 1.91 -6.32 -12.67
C ASN A 5 1.94 -5.01 -11.90
N ARG A 6 2.53 -3.94 -12.47
CA ARG A 6 2.49 -2.62 -11.84
C ARG A 6 1.07 -2.12 -11.69
N LYS A 7 0.26 -2.25 -12.75
CA LYS A 7 -1.14 -1.84 -12.71
C LYS A 7 -1.93 -2.67 -11.71
N TYR A 8 -1.67 -3.98 -11.67
CA TYR A 8 -2.33 -4.87 -10.73
C TYR A 8 -2.04 -4.49 -9.28
N ILE A 9 -0.76 -4.27 -8.96
CA ILE A 9 -0.36 -3.89 -7.59
C ILE A 9 -0.89 -2.50 -7.24
N TRP A 10 -0.86 -1.56 -8.17
CA TRP A 10 -1.42 -0.23 -7.93
C TRP A 10 -2.91 -0.33 -7.56
N LYS A 11 -3.66 -1.16 -8.27
CA LYS A 11 -5.06 -1.39 -7.95
C LYS A 11 -5.21 -1.99 -6.55
N LYS A 12 -4.35 -2.93 -6.18
CA LYS A 12 -4.36 -3.52 -4.83
C LYS A 12 -4.01 -2.49 -3.75
N ILE A 13 -3.07 -1.61 -4.04
CA ILE A 13 -2.72 -0.51 -3.13
C ILE A 13 -3.93 0.41 -2.95
N GLN A 14 -4.63 0.75 -4.04
CA GLN A 14 -5.83 1.57 -3.96
C GLN A 14 -6.93 0.89 -3.14
N GLU A 15 -7.18 -0.39 -3.36
CA GLU A 15 -8.17 -1.15 -2.58
C GLU A 15 -7.82 -1.18 -1.10
N THR A 16 -6.54 -1.37 -0.79
CA THR A 16 -6.06 -1.35 0.59
C THR A 16 -6.23 0.03 1.20
N GLY A 17 -5.92 1.08 0.43
CA GLY A 17 -6.15 2.45 0.87
C GLY A 17 -7.61 2.75 1.14
N ASP A 18 -8.50 2.30 0.25
CA ASP A 18 -9.94 2.46 0.46
C ASP A 18 -10.40 1.81 1.77
N TYR A 19 -9.87 0.64 2.07
CA TYR A 19 -10.17 -0.03 3.32
C TYR A 19 -9.72 0.78 4.53
N LEU A 20 -8.63 1.51 4.41
CA LEU A 20 -8.03 2.27 5.52
C LEU A 20 -8.60 3.68 5.69
N VAL A 21 -9.45 4.15 4.78
CA VAL A 21 -9.93 5.54 4.78
C VAL A 21 -10.42 6.00 6.16
N ASP A 22 -11.23 5.17 6.83
CA ASP A 22 -11.79 5.52 8.14
C ASP A 22 -11.04 4.91 9.31
N LYS A 23 -9.90 4.27 9.05
CA LYS A 23 -9.18 3.51 10.08
C LYS A 23 -7.85 4.13 10.50
N LEU A 24 -7.33 5.09 9.71
CA LEU A 24 -6.10 5.78 10.06
C LEU A 24 -6.41 6.92 11.02
N PRO A 25 -5.59 7.11 12.07
CA PRO A 25 -5.79 8.23 12.98
C PRO A 25 -5.48 9.56 12.28
N GLU A 26 -6.15 10.62 12.74
CA GLU A 26 -5.83 11.97 12.30
C GLU A 26 -4.41 12.33 12.72
N HIS A 27 -3.74 13.10 11.87
CA HIS A 27 -2.42 13.62 12.17
C HIS A 27 -2.49 15.15 12.28
N PRO A 28 -1.81 15.77 13.26
CA PRO A 28 -1.87 17.22 13.44
C PRO A 28 -1.52 18.04 12.19
N ASN A 29 -0.60 17.51 11.36
CA ASN A 29 -0.17 18.17 10.13
C ASN A 29 -1.08 17.85 8.93
N HIS A 30 -2.10 17.01 9.13
CA HIS A 30 -3.03 16.60 8.09
C HIS A 30 -4.45 16.66 8.66
N PRO A 31 -5.02 17.88 8.79
CA PRO A 31 -6.30 18.05 9.48
C PRO A 31 -7.47 17.30 8.83
N ASN A 32 -7.33 16.92 7.57
CA ASN A 32 -8.34 16.12 6.86
C ASN A 32 -8.02 14.63 6.89
N GLY A 33 -7.07 14.22 7.75
CA GLY A 33 -6.62 12.83 7.83
C GLY A 33 -5.44 12.54 6.92
N ARG A 34 -4.86 11.36 7.08
CA ARG A 34 -3.76 10.91 6.22
C ARG A 34 -4.29 10.47 4.87
N ASN A 35 -3.50 10.69 3.81
CA ASN A 35 -3.79 10.08 2.51
C ASN A 35 -3.54 8.58 2.63
N PRO A 36 -4.58 7.73 2.63
CA PRO A 36 -4.39 6.30 2.84
C PRO A 36 -3.61 5.62 1.72
N TYR A 37 -3.72 6.13 0.50
CA TYR A 37 -3.03 5.54 -0.66
C TYR A 37 -1.52 5.78 -0.55
N ALA A 38 -1.13 7.01 -0.21
CA ALA A 38 0.28 7.34 0.02
C ALA A 38 0.83 6.56 1.22
N HIS A 39 0.04 6.39 2.27
CA HIS A 39 0.42 5.62 3.44
C HIS A 39 0.75 4.16 3.08
N VAL A 40 -0.13 3.51 2.30
CA VAL A 40 0.08 2.13 1.87
C VAL A 40 1.31 2.01 0.97
N ALA A 41 1.45 2.92 0.00
CA ALA A 41 2.60 2.91 -0.91
C ALA A 41 3.91 3.09 -0.14
N LEU A 42 3.93 3.97 0.85
CA LEU A 42 5.11 4.19 1.69
C LEU A 42 5.43 2.95 2.53
N LYS A 43 4.43 2.26 3.06
CA LYS A 43 4.64 1.03 3.81
C LYS A 43 5.28 -0.04 2.94
N VAL A 44 4.82 -0.19 1.69
CA VAL A 44 5.42 -1.14 0.75
C VAL A 44 6.88 -0.77 0.48
N LYS A 45 7.15 0.50 0.21
CA LYS A 45 8.51 0.97 -0.03
C LYS A 45 9.41 0.70 1.17
N THR A 46 8.95 0.95 2.37
CA THR A 46 9.71 0.72 3.60
C THR A 46 9.97 -0.76 3.83
N LYS A 47 8.95 -1.60 3.60
CA LYS A 47 9.07 -3.05 3.81
C LYS A 47 10.05 -3.70 2.83
N PHE A 48 9.99 -3.33 1.57
CA PHE A 48 10.76 -3.98 0.50
C PHE A 48 12.01 -3.19 0.08
N GLY A 49 12.21 -1.99 0.62
CA GLY A 49 13.37 -1.16 0.32
C GLY A 49 13.32 -0.39 -0.99
N LYS A 50 12.27 -0.60 -1.79
CA LYS A 50 12.08 0.06 -3.09
C LYS A 50 10.61 0.32 -3.33
N SER A 51 10.30 1.28 -4.22
CA SER A 51 8.95 1.45 -4.72
C SER A 51 8.46 0.16 -5.37
N TYR A 52 7.15 -0.12 -5.27
CA TYR A 52 6.58 -1.31 -5.89
C TYR A 52 6.88 -1.39 -7.39
N ARG A 53 7.05 -0.23 -8.04
CA ARG A 53 7.35 -0.16 -9.48
C ARG A 53 8.70 -0.76 -9.83
N ASP A 54 9.65 -0.69 -8.89
CA ASP A 54 11.03 -1.12 -9.09
C ASP A 54 11.29 -2.53 -8.57
N LEU A 55 10.28 -3.18 -7.99
CA LEU A 55 10.40 -4.54 -7.48
C LEU A 55 10.29 -5.55 -8.62
N SER A 56 10.86 -6.74 -8.40
CA SER A 56 10.78 -7.83 -9.35
C SER A 56 9.36 -8.39 -9.45
N ASP A 57 8.99 -8.91 -10.64
CA ASP A 57 7.73 -9.64 -10.79
C ASP A 57 7.65 -10.84 -9.84
N ASN A 58 8.78 -11.38 -9.44
CA ASN A 58 8.83 -12.49 -8.47
C ASN A 58 8.40 -12.08 -7.06
N ASP A 59 8.35 -10.78 -6.78
CA ASP A 59 7.91 -10.26 -5.48
C ASP A 59 6.40 -10.00 -5.42
N LEU A 60 5.68 -10.23 -6.51
CA LEU A 60 4.26 -9.93 -6.61
C LEU A 60 3.44 -10.55 -5.47
N ASP A 61 3.63 -11.85 -5.24
CA ASP A 61 2.89 -12.56 -4.20
C ASP A 61 3.23 -12.05 -2.80
N LYS A 62 4.49 -11.71 -2.57
CA LYS A 62 4.93 -11.15 -1.29
C LYS A 62 4.28 -9.79 -1.02
N ILE A 63 4.17 -8.96 -2.06
CA ILE A 63 3.51 -7.66 -1.93
C ILE A 63 2.03 -7.84 -1.62
N LYS A 64 1.35 -8.75 -2.32
CA LYS A 64 -0.06 -9.05 -2.07
C LYS A 64 -0.29 -9.50 -0.63
N GLN A 65 0.54 -10.40 -0.14
CA GLN A 65 0.45 -10.89 1.23
C GLN A 65 0.65 -9.76 2.24
N TYR A 66 1.59 -8.86 1.96
CA TYR A 66 1.85 -7.73 2.83
C TYR A 66 0.66 -6.75 2.85
N LEU A 67 0.05 -6.50 1.69
CA LEU A 67 -1.14 -5.65 1.63
C LEU A 67 -2.31 -6.24 2.43
N ASP A 68 -2.50 -7.56 2.36
CA ASP A 68 -3.50 -8.24 3.19
C ASP A 68 -3.19 -8.12 4.67
N PHE A 69 -1.92 -8.20 5.03
CA PHE A 69 -1.46 -8.01 6.40
C PHE A 69 -1.78 -6.60 6.91
N ILE A 70 -1.56 -5.58 6.08
CA ILE A 70 -1.90 -4.19 6.43
C ILE A 70 -3.38 -4.07 6.77
N LYS A 71 -4.26 -4.69 5.96
CA LYS A 71 -5.70 -4.67 6.23
C LYS A 71 -6.04 -5.33 7.55
N LYS A 72 -5.43 -6.47 7.84
CA LYS A 72 -5.69 -7.20 9.09
C LYS A 72 -5.24 -6.40 10.31
N GLU A 73 -4.10 -5.74 10.23
CA GLU A 73 -3.63 -4.91 11.34
C GLU A 73 -4.54 -3.72 11.61
N ALA A 74 -5.11 -3.14 10.56
CA ALA A 74 -5.96 -1.95 10.70
C ALA A 74 -7.37 -2.29 11.16
N GLY A 75 -7.78 -3.50 10.92
CA GLY A 75 -9.13 -3.89 11.15
C GLY A 75 -9.47 -4.66 12.31
#